data_2b70c1d4d9a65c8e5bb75d3e5d7304b6
#
_entry.id   2b70c1d4d9a65c8e5bb75d3e5d7304b6
#
_cell.length_a   1.000
_cell.length_b   1.000
_cell.length_c   1.000
_cell.angle_alpha   90.00
_cell.angle_beta   90.00
_cell.angle_gamma   90.00
#
_symmetry.space_group_name_H-M   'P 1'
#
loop_
_entity.id
_entity.type
_entity.pdbx_description
1 polymer ?
#
loop_
_entity_poly.entity_id
_entity_poly.type
_entity_poly.pdbx_seq_one_letter_code
_entity_poly.pdbx_strand_id
1 'polypeptide(L)'
;MEKILLEMQSILKEFPGVRALDNVTFKVREGEVHALVGENGAGKSTLMNVLSGWYGYGTYEGRIIFDGAECRFRSLEDSEKVGIVIIHQELGLVPYLSIAENMFLGNETARRIGPLKVIDWNECHDRANEMLKRVGLNENPETLVKDIGVGKQQMVEIAKAMAKNVRLLILDEPTASLNDRDSQHLLDRFAG
;
A
#
# COMPACT_ATOMS: atom_id res chain seq x y z
N MET A 1 -4.01 2.75 -27.25
CA MET A 1 -3.54 1.53 -26.54
C MET A 1 -3.48 1.86 -25.06
N GLU A 2 -4.11 1.05 -24.24
CA GLU A 2 -4.06 1.22 -22.78
C GLU A 2 -2.63 0.99 -22.30
N LYS A 3 -2.13 1.89 -21.50
CA LYS A 3 -0.74 1.87 -21.00
C LYS A 3 -0.59 0.77 -19.94
N ILE A 4 0.41 -0.09 -20.09
CA ILE A 4 0.78 -1.06 -19.04
C ILE A 4 1.57 -0.31 -17.98
N LEU A 5 1.07 -0.30 -16.74
CA LEU A 5 1.72 0.31 -15.60
C LEU A 5 2.74 -0.64 -14.96
N LEU A 6 2.36 -1.91 -14.79
CA LEU A 6 3.19 -2.95 -14.20
C LEU A 6 3.30 -4.14 -15.13
N GLU A 7 4.50 -4.68 -15.28
CA GLU A 7 4.76 -5.98 -15.89
C GLU A 7 5.81 -6.75 -15.08
N MET A 8 5.42 -7.90 -14.57
CA MET A 8 6.32 -8.89 -13.97
C MET A 8 6.53 -9.99 -15.00
N GLN A 9 7.78 -10.24 -15.40
CA GLN A 9 8.12 -11.17 -16.47
C GLN A 9 8.88 -12.38 -15.93
N SER A 10 8.32 -13.57 -16.14
CA SER A 10 8.96 -14.86 -15.85
C SER A 10 9.50 -14.94 -14.42
N ILE A 11 8.69 -14.53 -13.45
CA ILE A 11 9.06 -14.55 -12.05
C ILE A 11 9.12 -15.99 -11.54
N LEU A 12 10.30 -16.38 -11.04
CA LEU A 12 10.54 -17.65 -10.37
C LEU A 12 11.01 -17.39 -8.95
N LYS A 13 10.35 -18.01 -7.98
CA LYS A 13 10.73 -17.92 -6.55
C LYS A 13 10.68 -19.28 -5.91
N GLU A 14 11.81 -19.69 -5.38
CA GLU A 14 11.96 -20.95 -4.63
C GLU A 14 12.27 -20.67 -3.15
N PHE A 15 11.70 -21.51 -2.31
CA PHE A 15 12.04 -21.67 -0.90
C PHE A 15 12.57 -23.09 -0.69
N PRO A 16 13.27 -23.38 0.41
CA PRO A 16 13.76 -24.72 0.67
C PRO A 16 12.64 -25.77 0.56
N GLY A 17 12.72 -26.62 -0.48
CA GLY A 17 11.74 -27.70 -0.74
C GLY A 17 10.44 -27.29 -1.45
N VAL A 18 10.22 -26.00 -1.76
CA VAL A 18 9.00 -25.53 -2.42
C VAL A 18 9.27 -24.49 -3.48
N ARG A 19 8.80 -24.72 -4.71
CA ARG A 19 8.75 -23.70 -5.76
C ARG A 19 7.43 -22.94 -5.64
N ALA A 20 7.47 -21.74 -5.07
CA ALA A 20 6.28 -20.93 -4.80
C ALA A 20 5.79 -20.16 -6.02
N LEU A 21 6.70 -19.75 -6.91
CA LEU A 21 6.38 -19.14 -8.20
C LEU A 21 7.19 -19.84 -9.29
N ASP A 22 6.55 -20.24 -10.38
CA ASP A 22 7.16 -20.93 -11.51
C ASP A 22 6.88 -20.19 -12.81
N ASN A 23 7.85 -19.37 -13.24
CA ASN A 23 7.80 -18.61 -14.49
C ASN A 23 6.52 -17.77 -14.66
N VAL A 24 6.10 -17.10 -13.58
CA VAL A 24 4.86 -16.31 -13.55
C VAL A 24 5.05 -14.99 -14.29
N THR A 25 4.14 -14.71 -15.24
CA THR A 25 4.06 -13.41 -15.90
C THR A 25 2.73 -12.75 -15.54
N PHE A 26 2.79 -11.49 -15.09
CA PHE A 26 1.65 -10.74 -14.57
C PHE A 26 1.71 -9.30 -15.08
N LYS A 27 0.58 -8.73 -15.49
CA LYS A 27 0.50 -7.37 -16.02
C LYS A 27 -0.71 -6.64 -15.44
N VAL A 28 -0.52 -5.34 -15.17
CA VAL A 28 -1.59 -4.43 -14.72
C VAL A 28 -1.53 -3.16 -15.58
N ARG A 29 -2.68 -2.67 -16.01
CA ARG A 29 -2.81 -1.44 -16.78
C ARG A 29 -2.96 -0.23 -15.86
N GLU A 30 -2.68 0.94 -16.39
CA GLU A 30 -2.92 2.19 -15.67
C GLU A 30 -4.44 2.41 -15.51
N GLY A 31 -4.89 2.76 -14.28
CA GLY A 31 -6.29 2.95 -13.96
C GLY A 31 -7.13 1.66 -13.85
N GLU A 32 -6.50 0.48 -13.89
CA GLU A 32 -7.18 -0.81 -13.77
C GLU A 32 -7.33 -1.22 -12.31
N VAL A 33 -8.53 -1.71 -11.95
CA VAL A 33 -8.74 -2.50 -10.74
C VAL A 33 -8.57 -3.97 -11.11
N HIS A 34 -7.47 -4.58 -10.64
CA HIS A 34 -7.07 -5.93 -10.99
C HIS A 34 -7.20 -6.88 -9.80
N ALA A 35 -8.03 -7.93 -9.93
CA ALA A 35 -8.18 -8.94 -8.90
C ALA A 35 -7.25 -10.14 -9.15
N LEU A 36 -6.36 -10.43 -8.20
CA LEU A 36 -5.54 -11.63 -8.20
C LEU A 36 -6.21 -12.73 -7.37
N VAL A 37 -6.79 -13.73 -8.02
CA VAL A 37 -7.54 -14.82 -7.40
C VAL A 37 -6.82 -16.15 -7.53
N GLY A 38 -7.00 -17.04 -6.56
CA GLY A 38 -6.42 -18.38 -6.52
C GLY A 38 -6.57 -19.02 -5.16
N GLU A 39 -6.35 -20.32 -5.06
CA GLU A 39 -6.39 -21.08 -3.82
C GLU A 39 -5.34 -20.63 -2.80
N ASN A 40 -5.54 -21.00 -1.53
CA ASN A 40 -4.52 -20.77 -0.51
C ASN A 40 -3.25 -21.57 -0.85
N GLY A 41 -2.11 -20.91 -0.76
CA GLY A 41 -0.84 -21.52 -1.17
C GLY A 41 -0.51 -21.40 -2.67
N ALA A 42 -1.38 -20.81 -3.52
CA ALA A 42 -1.11 -20.64 -4.95
C ALA A 42 -0.01 -19.60 -5.29
N GLY A 43 0.65 -19.00 -4.29
CA GLY A 43 1.75 -18.07 -4.51
C GLY A 43 1.34 -16.59 -4.60
N LYS A 44 0.05 -16.23 -4.38
CA LYS A 44 -0.43 -14.83 -4.48
C LYS A 44 0.37 -13.87 -3.63
N SER A 45 0.44 -14.10 -2.32
CA SER A 45 1.21 -13.24 -1.39
C SER A 45 2.70 -13.28 -1.68
N THR A 46 3.23 -14.42 -2.18
CA THR A 46 4.64 -14.50 -2.62
C THR A 46 4.89 -13.57 -3.81
N LEU A 47 4.00 -13.53 -4.80
CA LEU A 47 4.12 -12.63 -5.95
C LEU A 47 4.06 -11.16 -5.51
N MET A 48 3.14 -10.81 -4.61
CA MET A 48 3.02 -9.45 -4.06
C MET A 48 4.23 -9.07 -3.22
N ASN A 49 4.79 -10.00 -2.44
CA ASN A 49 6.02 -9.79 -1.67
C ASN A 49 7.27 -9.61 -2.54
N VAL A 50 7.33 -10.26 -3.70
CA VAL A 50 8.37 -9.99 -4.71
C VAL A 50 8.20 -8.57 -5.27
N LEU A 51 6.97 -8.19 -5.63
CA LEU A 51 6.67 -6.87 -6.19
C LEU A 51 6.94 -5.74 -5.20
N SER A 52 6.59 -5.92 -3.93
CA SER A 52 6.82 -4.91 -2.89
C SER A 52 8.29 -4.79 -2.45
N GLY A 53 9.17 -5.70 -2.87
CA GLY A 53 10.56 -5.72 -2.44
C GLY A 53 10.79 -6.37 -1.06
N TRP A 54 9.75 -6.95 -0.44
CA TRP A 54 9.91 -7.78 0.76
C TRP A 54 10.88 -8.94 0.48
N TYR A 55 10.68 -9.64 -0.66
CA TYR A 55 11.70 -10.52 -1.22
C TYR A 55 12.55 -9.72 -2.18
N GLY A 56 13.69 -9.20 -1.67
CA GLY A 56 14.56 -8.29 -2.40
C GLY A 56 15.15 -8.88 -3.67
N TYR A 57 15.54 -8.01 -4.60
CA TYR A 57 16.20 -8.36 -5.85
C TYR A 57 17.40 -9.27 -5.61
N GLY A 58 17.49 -10.34 -6.40
CA GLY A 58 18.50 -11.41 -6.28
C GLY A 58 18.02 -12.62 -5.47
N THR A 59 16.84 -12.56 -4.82
CA THR A 59 16.23 -13.72 -4.14
C THR A 59 15.16 -14.41 -5.00
N TYR A 60 14.93 -13.92 -6.19
CA TYR A 60 14.04 -14.46 -7.22
C TYR A 60 14.66 -14.24 -8.61
N GLU A 61 14.15 -14.94 -9.61
CA GLU A 61 14.49 -14.74 -11.02
C GLU A 61 13.37 -14.01 -11.74
N GLY A 62 13.66 -13.48 -12.93
CA GLY A 62 12.73 -12.69 -13.74
C GLY A 62 12.95 -11.18 -13.60
N ARG A 63 12.02 -10.39 -14.14
CA ARG A 63 12.13 -8.93 -14.19
C ARG A 63 10.83 -8.27 -13.76
N ILE A 64 10.94 -7.12 -13.09
CA ILE A 64 9.83 -6.22 -12.78
C ILE A 64 10.03 -4.96 -13.62
N ILE A 65 9.01 -4.59 -14.38
CA ILE A 65 8.97 -3.36 -15.17
C ILE A 65 7.81 -2.54 -14.65
N PHE A 66 8.09 -1.33 -14.18
CA PHE A 66 7.08 -0.40 -13.67
C PHE A 66 7.19 0.92 -14.43
N ASP A 67 6.07 1.37 -15.01
CA ASP A 67 5.99 2.57 -15.86
C ASP A 67 7.05 2.58 -16.99
N GLY A 68 7.30 1.41 -17.60
CA GLY A 68 8.27 1.23 -18.67
C GLY A 68 9.74 1.14 -18.24
N ALA A 69 10.04 1.27 -16.95
CA ALA A 69 11.41 1.16 -16.42
C ALA A 69 11.61 -0.16 -15.67
N GLU A 70 12.73 -0.86 -15.89
CA GLU A 70 13.11 -2.04 -15.11
C GLU A 70 13.45 -1.63 -13.68
N CYS A 71 12.78 -2.27 -12.71
CA CYS A 71 12.93 -2.02 -11.28
C CYS A 71 13.61 -3.20 -10.58
N ARG A 72 14.47 -2.89 -9.59
CA ARG A 72 15.23 -3.86 -8.80
C ARG A 72 15.11 -3.49 -7.33
N PHE A 73 13.96 -3.78 -6.75
CA PHE A 73 13.67 -3.45 -5.35
C PHE A 73 14.47 -4.35 -4.41
N ARG A 74 15.15 -3.75 -3.44
CA ARG A 74 15.89 -4.45 -2.39
C ARG A 74 15.20 -4.37 -1.03
N SER A 75 14.22 -3.48 -0.92
CA SER A 75 13.43 -3.24 0.29
C SER A 75 12.06 -2.68 -0.07
N LEU A 76 11.13 -2.68 0.89
CA LEU A 76 9.83 -2.03 0.78
C LEU A 76 9.95 -0.53 0.44
N GLU A 77 10.96 0.13 1.01
CA GLU A 77 11.21 1.55 0.75
C GLU A 77 11.53 1.84 -0.73
N ASP A 78 12.18 0.91 -1.43
CA ASP A 78 12.50 1.08 -2.84
C ASP A 78 11.25 1.02 -3.72
N SER A 79 10.29 0.14 -3.42
CA SER A 79 9.01 0.05 -4.13
C SER A 79 8.11 1.24 -3.81
N GLU A 80 8.10 1.69 -2.56
CA GLU A 80 7.35 2.87 -2.13
C GLU A 80 7.83 4.16 -2.82
N LYS A 81 9.14 4.31 -3.05
CA LYS A 81 9.72 5.47 -3.76
C LYS A 81 9.19 5.62 -5.19
N VAL A 82 8.85 4.53 -5.86
CA VAL A 82 8.25 4.55 -7.20
C VAL A 82 6.73 4.58 -7.17
N GLY A 83 6.12 4.55 -5.97
CA GLY A 83 4.68 4.63 -5.78
C GLY A 83 3.97 3.28 -5.73
N ILE A 84 4.67 2.18 -5.48
CA ILE A 84 4.06 0.86 -5.22
C ILE A 84 3.94 0.70 -3.71
N VAL A 85 2.71 0.60 -3.21
CA VAL A 85 2.43 0.45 -1.77
C VAL A 85 1.57 -0.79 -1.55
N ILE A 86 1.94 -1.58 -0.54
CA ILE A 86 1.17 -2.76 -0.12
C ILE A 86 0.54 -2.51 1.24
N ILE A 87 -0.73 -2.88 1.37
CA ILE A 87 -1.45 -2.95 2.64
C ILE A 87 -1.62 -4.42 2.97
N HIS A 88 -0.99 -4.85 4.05
CA HIS A 88 -1.07 -6.22 4.53
C HIS A 88 -2.38 -6.48 5.29
N GLN A 89 -2.73 -7.75 5.44
CA GLN A 89 -3.91 -8.18 6.21
C GLN A 89 -3.85 -7.73 7.68
N GLU A 90 -2.64 -7.71 8.27
CA GLU A 90 -2.44 -7.20 9.64
C GLU A 90 -2.27 -5.67 9.61
N LEU A 91 -3.04 -4.98 10.43
CA LEU A 91 -2.98 -3.52 10.53
C LEU A 91 -1.65 -3.07 11.13
N GLY A 92 -0.91 -2.25 10.40
CA GLY A 92 0.35 -1.64 10.84
C GLY A 92 0.15 -0.34 11.64
N LEU A 93 -1.01 -0.16 12.30
CA LEU A 93 -1.30 1.03 13.09
C LEU A 93 -0.89 0.85 14.55
N VAL A 94 -0.39 1.94 15.14
CA VAL A 94 -0.07 2.01 16.57
C VAL A 94 -1.33 2.45 17.34
N PRO A 95 -1.90 1.60 18.21
CA PRO A 95 -3.22 1.84 18.80
C PRO A 95 -3.32 3.12 19.66
N TYR A 96 -2.23 3.50 20.32
CA TYR A 96 -2.16 4.64 21.24
C TYR A 96 -1.69 5.95 20.58
N LEU A 97 -1.48 5.95 19.28
CA LEU A 97 -1.27 7.17 18.51
C LEU A 97 -2.59 7.60 17.85
N SER A 98 -2.72 8.90 17.57
CA SER A 98 -3.83 9.45 16.82
C SER A 98 -3.79 8.98 15.34
N ILE A 99 -4.87 9.19 14.63
CA ILE A 99 -4.95 8.91 13.19
C ILE A 99 -3.86 9.68 12.44
N ALA A 100 -3.73 11.00 12.70
CA ALA A 100 -2.73 11.83 12.04
C ALA A 100 -1.30 11.38 12.35
N GLU A 101 -1.00 11.06 13.62
CA GLU A 101 0.32 10.53 14.02
C GLU A 101 0.62 9.22 13.28
N ASN A 102 -0.34 8.29 13.19
CA ASN A 102 -0.17 7.04 12.45
C ASN A 102 0.08 7.26 10.97
N MET A 103 -0.65 8.21 10.34
CA MET A 103 -0.53 8.47 8.91
C MET A 103 0.84 9.03 8.51
N PHE A 104 1.43 9.85 9.38
CA PHE A 104 2.67 10.55 9.07
C PHE A 104 3.88 10.04 9.87
N LEU A 105 3.74 8.97 10.63
CA LEU A 105 4.83 8.39 11.43
C LEU A 105 6.07 8.13 10.58
N GLY A 106 7.18 8.79 10.93
CA GLY A 106 8.44 8.74 10.20
C GLY A 106 8.51 9.61 8.93
N ASN A 107 7.39 10.28 8.55
CA ASN A 107 7.28 11.18 7.41
C ASN A 107 6.55 12.47 7.77
N GLU A 108 6.73 12.93 9.02
CA GLU A 108 6.07 14.13 9.53
C GLU A 108 6.49 15.35 8.74
N THR A 109 5.52 16.19 8.41
CA THR A 109 5.79 17.51 7.83
C THR A 109 6.49 18.37 8.85
N ALA A 110 7.59 19.00 8.46
CA ALA A 110 8.38 19.82 9.35
C ALA A 110 8.56 21.23 8.80
N ARG A 111 8.41 22.23 9.68
CA ARG A 111 8.74 23.64 9.42
C ARG A 111 10.03 24.08 10.09
N ARG A 112 10.67 25.07 9.54
CA ARG A 112 11.86 25.69 10.16
C ARG A 112 11.43 26.87 11.05
N ILE A 113 11.90 26.86 12.29
CA ILE A 113 11.82 28.02 13.19
C ILE A 113 13.25 28.42 13.54
N GLY A 114 13.79 29.40 12.82
CA GLY A 114 15.21 29.75 12.88
C GLY A 114 16.10 28.57 12.44
N PRO A 115 17.08 28.13 13.26
CA PRO A 115 17.94 27.01 12.95
C PRO A 115 17.30 25.62 13.23
N LEU A 116 16.14 25.59 13.92
CA LEU A 116 15.50 24.36 14.37
C LEU A 116 14.48 23.86 13.34
N LYS A 117 14.43 22.54 13.18
CA LYS A 117 13.40 21.83 12.42
C LYS A 117 12.38 21.26 13.41
N VAL A 118 11.13 21.68 13.33
CA VAL A 118 10.03 21.32 14.24
C VAL A 118 8.91 20.68 13.41
N ILE A 119 8.26 19.66 13.94
CA ILE A 119 7.10 19.03 13.28
C ILE A 119 5.96 20.04 13.23
N ASP A 120 5.33 20.16 12.07
CA ASP A 120 4.13 20.96 11.86
C ASP A 120 2.87 20.10 11.98
N TRP A 121 2.40 19.95 13.19
CA TRP A 121 1.21 19.13 13.48
C TRP A 121 -0.05 19.69 12.83
N ASN A 122 -0.18 21.01 12.67
CA ASN A 122 -1.33 21.59 11.98
C ASN A 122 -1.39 21.12 10.54
N GLU A 123 -0.28 21.19 9.82
CA GLU A 123 -0.16 20.69 8.45
C GLU A 123 -0.40 19.17 8.38
N CYS A 124 0.09 18.40 9.34
CA CYS A 124 -0.16 16.96 9.41
C CYS A 124 -1.66 16.67 9.59
N HIS A 125 -2.35 17.41 10.47
CA HIS A 125 -3.80 17.25 10.71
C HIS A 125 -4.62 17.65 9.48
N ASP A 126 -4.29 18.74 8.81
CA ASP A 126 -4.98 19.20 7.61
C ASP A 126 -4.87 18.17 6.47
N ARG A 127 -3.66 17.67 6.25
CA ARG A 127 -3.41 16.60 5.28
C ARG A 127 -4.11 15.30 5.64
N ALA A 128 -4.12 14.91 6.92
CA ALA A 128 -4.86 13.75 7.39
C ALA A 128 -6.34 13.87 7.10
N ASN A 129 -6.94 15.04 7.41
CA ASN A 129 -8.35 15.32 7.10
C ASN A 129 -8.66 15.18 5.60
N GLU A 130 -7.77 15.67 4.74
CA GLU A 130 -7.93 15.55 3.29
C GLU A 130 -7.93 14.07 2.86
N MET A 131 -6.98 13.29 3.33
CA MET A 131 -6.88 11.86 2.98
C MET A 131 -8.05 11.05 3.55
N LEU A 132 -8.48 11.31 4.77
CA LEU A 132 -9.66 10.68 5.36
C LEU A 132 -10.93 10.95 4.52
N LYS A 133 -11.13 12.19 4.06
CA LYS A 133 -12.23 12.53 3.16
C LYS A 133 -12.14 11.78 1.83
N ARG A 134 -10.94 11.62 1.27
CA ARG A 134 -10.73 10.87 0.02
C ARG A 134 -11.17 9.41 0.15
N VAL A 135 -10.89 8.76 1.27
CA VAL A 135 -11.34 7.38 1.52
C VAL A 135 -12.79 7.31 2.04
N GLY A 136 -13.46 8.44 2.28
CA GLY A 136 -14.84 8.49 2.75
C GLY A 136 -15.00 8.32 4.26
N LEU A 137 -13.93 8.47 5.02
CA LEU A 137 -13.93 8.37 6.47
C LEU A 137 -14.08 9.77 7.10
N ASN A 138 -15.14 9.95 7.89
CA ASN A 138 -15.39 11.19 8.62
C ASN A 138 -15.03 11.01 10.10
N GLU A 139 -13.72 11.01 10.40
CA GLU A 139 -13.17 10.92 11.75
C GLU A 139 -12.28 12.14 12.03
N ASN A 140 -12.17 12.51 13.32
CA ASN A 140 -11.22 13.53 13.72
C ASN A 140 -9.78 12.96 13.66
N PRO A 141 -8.83 13.60 12.96
CA PRO A 141 -7.43 13.16 12.92
C PRO A 141 -6.75 12.99 14.29
N GLU A 142 -7.23 13.66 15.31
CA GLU A 142 -6.74 13.56 16.69
C GLU A 142 -7.27 12.34 17.44
N THR A 143 -8.26 11.64 16.89
CA THR A 143 -8.82 10.42 17.53
C THR A 143 -7.76 9.33 17.58
N LEU A 144 -7.64 8.68 18.75
CA LEU A 144 -6.73 7.54 18.91
C LEU A 144 -7.24 6.35 18.12
N VAL A 145 -6.31 5.63 17.47
CA VAL A 145 -6.67 4.48 16.63
C VAL A 145 -7.40 3.39 17.42
N LYS A 146 -7.05 3.16 18.69
CA LYS A 146 -7.74 2.20 19.57
C LYS A 146 -9.23 2.51 19.79
N ASP A 147 -9.64 3.76 19.62
CA ASP A 147 -11.01 4.22 19.93
C ASP A 147 -11.94 4.12 18.70
N ILE A 148 -11.42 3.69 17.55
CA ILE A 148 -12.20 3.43 16.32
C ILE A 148 -12.29 1.95 16.02
N GLY A 149 -13.42 1.53 15.40
CA GLY A 149 -13.63 0.13 15.01
C GLY A 149 -12.67 -0.36 13.91
N VAL A 150 -12.48 -1.68 13.82
CA VAL A 150 -11.50 -2.31 12.90
C VAL A 150 -11.70 -1.91 11.44
N GLY A 151 -12.95 -1.82 10.95
CA GLY A 151 -13.23 -1.35 9.58
C GLY A 151 -12.74 0.08 9.34
N LYS A 152 -12.89 0.99 10.33
CA LYS A 152 -12.36 2.35 10.25
C LYS A 152 -10.84 2.38 10.33
N GLN A 153 -10.22 1.51 11.14
CA GLN A 153 -8.77 1.35 11.17
C GLN A 153 -8.23 0.95 9.80
N GLN A 154 -8.90 0.05 9.11
CA GLN A 154 -8.51 -0.33 7.75
C GLN A 154 -8.61 0.84 6.76
N MET A 155 -9.66 1.67 6.87
CA MET A 155 -9.77 2.89 6.07
C MET A 155 -8.64 3.89 6.38
N VAL A 156 -8.19 3.96 7.63
CA VAL A 156 -7.02 4.76 8.03
C VAL A 156 -5.73 4.22 7.40
N GLU A 157 -5.53 2.90 7.34
CA GLU A 157 -4.38 2.30 6.62
C GLU A 157 -4.39 2.67 5.14
N ILE A 158 -5.54 2.64 4.50
CA ILE A 158 -5.68 3.04 3.10
C ILE A 158 -5.38 4.53 2.94
N ALA A 159 -5.91 5.39 3.82
CA ALA A 159 -5.63 6.83 3.82
C ALA A 159 -4.14 7.12 4.03
N LYS A 160 -3.47 6.39 4.93
CA LYS A 160 -2.03 6.44 5.17
C LYS A 160 -1.24 6.06 3.92
N ALA A 161 -1.64 4.99 3.24
CA ALA A 161 -1.04 4.60 1.97
C ALA A 161 -1.19 5.70 0.91
N MET A 162 -2.40 6.27 0.77
CA MET A 162 -2.67 7.36 -0.19
C MET A 162 -1.96 8.67 0.12
N ALA A 163 -1.54 8.90 1.36
CA ALA A 163 -0.71 10.06 1.73
C ALA A 163 0.71 9.98 1.12
N LYS A 164 1.15 8.80 0.71
CA LYS A 164 2.34 8.55 -0.09
C LYS A 164 1.96 8.68 -1.57
N ASN A 165 2.79 9.17 -2.45
CA ASN A 165 2.51 9.32 -3.90
C ASN A 165 2.23 7.96 -4.58
N VAL A 166 1.10 7.34 -4.25
CA VAL A 166 0.72 6.00 -4.71
C VAL A 166 0.34 6.03 -6.18
N ARG A 167 0.91 5.11 -6.94
CA ARG A 167 0.57 4.82 -8.34
C ARG A 167 -0.01 3.41 -8.51
N LEU A 168 0.40 2.48 -7.63
CA LEU A 168 -0.13 1.13 -7.56
C LEU A 168 -0.36 0.77 -6.09
N LEU A 169 -1.62 0.56 -5.72
CA LEU A 169 -2.01 0.10 -4.40
C LEU A 169 -2.30 -1.39 -4.44
N ILE A 170 -1.65 -2.15 -3.58
CA ILE A 170 -1.87 -3.58 -3.42
C ILE A 170 -2.60 -3.79 -2.10
N LEU A 171 -3.72 -4.50 -2.15
CA LEU A 171 -4.52 -4.85 -0.98
C LEU A 171 -4.46 -6.38 -0.81
N ASP A 172 -3.88 -6.86 0.29
CA ASP A 172 -3.83 -8.28 0.61
C ASP A 172 -5.01 -8.64 1.53
N GLU A 173 -6.05 -9.29 0.97
CA GLU A 173 -7.28 -9.67 1.65
C GLU A 173 -7.99 -8.54 2.44
N PRO A 174 -8.26 -7.38 1.82
CA PRO A 174 -8.78 -6.20 2.54
C PRO A 174 -10.20 -6.40 3.09
N THR A 175 -10.92 -7.41 2.62
CA THR A 175 -12.35 -7.59 2.89
C THR A 175 -12.64 -8.37 4.18
N ALA A 176 -11.65 -8.94 4.85
CA ALA A 176 -11.87 -9.69 6.09
C ALA A 176 -12.50 -8.84 7.23
N SER A 177 -12.34 -7.52 7.18
CA SER A 177 -12.84 -6.56 8.19
C SER A 177 -13.70 -5.43 7.62
N LEU A 178 -13.78 -5.26 6.30
CA LEU A 178 -14.70 -4.33 5.64
C LEU A 178 -16.02 -5.04 5.31
N ASN A 179 -17.15 -4.39 5.55
CA ASN A 179 -18.41 -4.88 5.04
C ASN A 179 -18.51 -4.62 3.51
N ASP A 180 -19.42 -5.32 2.83
CA ASP A 180 -19.58 -5.24 1.38
C ASP A 180 -19.84 -3.81 0.88
N ARG A 181 -20.51 -2.98 1.68
CA ARG A 181 -20.80 -1.59 1.37
C ARG A 181 -19.54 -0.73 1.36
N ASP A 182 -18.70 -0.85 2.39
CA ASP A 182 -17.47 -0.06 2.51
C ASP A 182 -16.47 -0.48 1.42
N SER A 183 -16.41 -1.78 1.11
CA SER A 183 -15.60 -2.31 0.01
C SER A 183 -16.03 -1.74 -1.35
N GLN A 184 -17.34 -1.73 -1.64
CA GLN A 184 -17.86 -1.19 -2.90
C GLN A 184 -17.62 0.31 -3.01
N HIS A 185 -17.89 1.07 -1.94
CA HIS A 185 -17.62 2.51 -1.91
C HIS A 185 -16.13 2.84 -2.12
N LEU A 186 -15.25 2.02 -1.59
CA LEU A 186 -13.82 2.17 -1.79
C LEU A 186 -13.43 1.95 -3.25
N LEU A 187 -13.89 0.84 -3.85
CA LEU A 187 -13.63 0.52 -5.27
C LEU A 187 -14.17 1.60 -6.22
N ASP A 188 -15.39 2.09 -5.98
CA ASP A 188 -16.01 3.15 -6.80
C ASP A 188 -15.20 4.46 -6.77
N ARG A 189 -14.52 4.76 -5.65
CA ARG A 189 -13.68 5.95 -5.49
C ARG A 189 -12.30 5.81 -6.13
N PHE A 190 -11.80 4.58 -6.29
CA PHE A 190 -10.52 4.33 -6.98
C PHE A 190 -10.69 4.17 -8.50
N ALA A 191 -11.90 3.87 -8.98
CA ALA A 191 -12.20 3.69 -10.41
C ALA A 191 -12.54 5.01 -11.14
N GLY A 192 -12.65 6.15 -10.45
CA GLY A 192 -12.96 7.49 -11.01
C GLY A 192 -11.78 8.43 -10.93
#